data_7e01f391f9ca5bb989b0fd45d1fc0a52
#
_entry.id   7e01f391f9ca5bb989b0fd45d1fc0a52
#
_cell.length_a   1.000
_cell.length_b   1.000
_cell.length_c   1.000
_cell.angle_alpha   90.00
_cell.angle_beta   90.00
_cell.angle_gamma   90.00
#
_symmetry.space_group_name_H-M   'P 1'
#
loop_
_entity.id
_entity.type
_entity.pdbx_description
1 polymer ?
#
loop_
_entity_poly.entity_id
_entity_poly.type
_entity_poly.pdbx_seq_one_letter_code
_entity_poly.pdbx_strand_id
1 'polypeptide(L)'
;RAFGNKPVWKRMFVIVAGAFMNILLGFVLIVILTCMRSAVPSTIVGGFSTQSETSEIITAQSYECGLREGDEIIKMDGMRIFTPSDLSYQLYSDDDGKFDIVVKRDGKKITLNDVIFHDSATDSVVDFQIKGLNKNPLNVLAFSGKDTVSTARMIWISLVDLVTGKYGFNDLSGPVGLVGAIGDAADAGETFRESF
;
A
#
# COMPACT_ATOMS: atom_id res chain seq x y z
N ARG A 1 -38.65 2.84 22.76
CA ARG A 1 -39.86 2.21 22.10
C ARG A 1 -40.18 2.78 20.72
N ALA A 2 -39.52 3.84 20.22
CA ALA A 2 -39.83 4.46 18.91
C ALA A 2 -39.23 3.74 17.69
N PHE A 3 -38.15 2.99 17.85
CA PHE A 3 -37.44 2.36 16.73
C PHE A 3 -38.12 1.06 16.25
N GLY A 4 -38.79 0.34 17.17
CA GLY A 4 -39.44 -0.94 16.85
C GLY A 4 -40.69 -0.81 15.94
N ASN A 5 -41.40 0.31 16.00
CA ASN A 5 -42.65 0.53 15.26
C ASN A 5 -42.48 1.23 13.90
N LYS A 6 -41.24 1.48 13.46
CA LYS A 6 -41.00 2.09 12.14
C LYS A 6 -40.91 1.04 11.06
N PRO A 7 -41.37 1.33 9.82
CA PRO A 7 -41.27 0.42 8.70
C PRO A 7 -39.81 0.05 8.44
N VAL A 8 -39.57 -1.19 7.98
CA VAL A 8 -38.24 -1.80 7.76
C VAL A 8 -37.31 -0.88 6.97
N TRP A 9 -37.82 -0.21 5.96
CA TRP A 9 -37.06 0.77 5.17
C TRP A 9 -36.41 1.88 6.00
N LYS A 10 -37.13 2.44 6.97
CA LYS A 10 -36.56 3.51 7.83
C LYS A 10 -35.45 2.99 8.73
N ARG A 11 -35.56 1.74 9.20
CA ARG A 11 -34.49 1.10 9.99
C ARG A 11 -33.26 0.84 9.13
N MET A 12 -33.47 0.34 7.90
CA MET A 12 -32.40 0.10 6.95
C MET A 12 -31.67 1.40 6.59
N PHE A 13 -32.40 2.51 6.37
CA PHE A 13 -31.76 3.82 6.13
C PHE A 13 -30.89 4.29 7.29
N VAL A 14 -31.28 4.09 8.53
CA VAL A 14 -30.48 4.48 9.70
C VAL A 14 -29.18 3.69 9.78
N ILE A 15 -29.25 2.36 9.52
CA ILE A 15 -28.05 1.50 9.53
C ILE A 15 -27.10 1.90 8.39
N VAL A 16 -27.64 2.08 7.18
CA VAL A 16 -26.86 2.48 6.01
C VAL A 16 -26.25 3.87 6.21
N ALA A 17 -27.02 4.82 6.80
CA ALA A 17 -26.53 6.14 7.11
C ALA A 17 -25.36 6.11 8.10
N GLY A 18 -25.40 5.23 9.12
CA GLY A 18 -24.29 5.04 10.05
C GLY A 18 -23.02 4.56 9.35
N ALA A 19 -23.13 3.52 8.51
CA ALA A 19 -22.01 3.02 7.72
C ALA A 19 -21.47 4.09 6.75
N PHE A 20 -22.37 4.82 6.08
CA PHE A 20 -21.99 5.91 5.18
C PHE A 20 -21.24 7.02 5.89
N MET A 21 -21.68 7.42 7.08
CA MET A 21 -21.01 8.46 7.89
C MET A 21 -19.61 8.01 8.31
N ASN A 22 -19.40 6.72 8.62
CA ASN A 22 -18.08 6.21 8.94
C ASN A 22 -17.14 6.29 7.74
N ILE A 23 -17.61 5.93 6.54
CA ILE A 23 -16.82 6.04 5.29
C ILE A 23 -16.52 7.52 5.00
N LEU A 24 -17.50 8.40 5.16
CA LEU A 24 -17.31 9.83 4.97
C LEU A 24 -16.28 10.41 5.96
N LEU A 25 -16.36 10.02 7.23
CA LEU A 25 -15.38 10.42 8.24
C LEU A 25 -13.97 9.92 7.87
N GLY A 26 -13.84 8.65 7.47
CA GLY A 26 -12.58 8.08 7.00
C GLY A 26 -12.01 8.85 5.81
N PHE A 27 -12.85 9.17 4.82
CA PHE A 27 -12.45 9.99 3.69
C PHE A 27 -11.94 11.38 4.10
N VAL A 28 -12.65 12.06 5.00
CA VAL A 28 -12.24 13.40 5.51
C VAL A 28 -10.89 13.29 6.22
N LEU A 29 -10.68 12.25 7.03
CA LEU A 29 -9.40 12.03 7.70
C LEU A 29 -8.26 11.79 6.70
N ILE A 30 -8.49 11.00 5.64
CA ILE A 30 -7.50 10.78 4.57
C ILE A 30 -7.16 12.10 3.87
N VAL A 31 -8.15 12.95 3.58
CA VAL A 31 -7.92 14.29 3.01
C VAL A 31 -7.02 15.12 3.92
N ILE A 32 -7.32 15.17 5.22
CA ILE A 32 -6.53 15.92 6.20
C ILE A 32 -5.09 15.40 6.24
N LEU A 33 -4.91 14.09 6.35
CA LEU A 33 -3.59 13.45 6.38
C LEU A 33 -2.81 13.70 5.09
N THR A 34 -3.47 13.65 3.92
CA THR A 34 -2.83 13.95 2.63
C THR A 34 -2.42 15.43 2.55
N CYS A 35 -3.22 16.33 3.12
CA CYS A 35 -2.87 17.74 3.21
C CYS A 35 -1.66 17.99 4.14
N MET A 36 -1.42 17.16 5.14
CA MET A 36 -0.27 17.28 6.04
C MET A 36 1.05 16.78 5.42
N ARG A 37 0.98 15.88 4.42
CA ARG A 37 2.17 15.38 3.72
C ARG A 37 2.81 16.47 2.87
N SER A 38 4.11 16.36 2.59
CA SER A 38 4.84 17.30 1.71
C SER A 38 4.45 17.19 0.24
N ALA A 39 4.08 15.99 -0.22
CA ALA A 39 3.63 15.71 -1.59
C ALA A 39 2.47 14.71 -1.57
N VAL A 40 1.66 14.69 -2.64
CA VAL A 40 0.60 13.68 -2.82
C VAL A 40 1.26 12.39 -3.33
N PRO A 41 1.06 11.24 -2.64
CA PRO A 41 1.60 9.97 -3.10
C PRO A 41 1.07 9.58 -4.49
N SER A 42 1.88 8.90 -5.28
CA SER A 42 1.48 8.39 -6.60
C SER A 42 1.99 6.96 -6.80
N THR A 43 1.69 6.37 -7.94
CA THR A 43 2.24 5.09 -8.38
C THR A 43 3.21 5.27 -9.55
N ILE A 44 3.77 6.48 -9.71
CA ILE A 44 4.70 6.83 -10.77
C ILE A 44 6.12 6.58 -10.29
N VAL A 45 6.89 5.86 -11.09
CA VAL A 45 8.32 5.65 -10.86
C VAL A 45 9.05 6.98 -11.01
N GLY A 46 9.72 7.42 -9.95
CA GLY A 46 10.43 8.70 -9.91
C GLY A 46 11.94 8.61 -10.11
N GLY A 47 12.49 7.41 -10.00
CA GLY A 47 13.91 7.14 -10.15
C GLY A 47 14.26 5.76 -9.61
N PHE A 48 15.49 5.34 -9.84
CA PHE A 48 16.00 4.05 -9.38
C PHE A 48 17.11 4.27 -8.36
N SER A 49 17.25 3.36 -7.41
CA SER A 49 18.35 3.34 -6.46
C SER A 49 19.62 2.93 -7.20
N THR A 50 20.51 3.90 -7.45
CA THR A 50 21.86 3.63 -7.95
C THR A 50 22.81 3.81 -6.79
N GLN A 51 23.37 2.72 -6.26
CA GLN A 51 24.46 2.85 -5.30
C GLN A 51 25.79 3.01 -6.06
N SER A 52 26.39 4.17 -5.89
CA SER A 52 27.75 4.47 -6.32
C SER A 52 28.62 4.74 -5.09
N GLU A 53 29.08 3.69 -4.41
CA GLU A 53 30.19 3.83 -3.47
C GLU A 53 31.51 3.24 -4.00
N THR A 54 31.49 2.46 -5.04
CA THR A 54 32.68 1.95 -5.73
C THR A 54 32.35 1.81 -7.21
N SER A 55 32.80 2.71 -8.04
CA SER A 55 33.00 2.63 -9.52
C SER A 55 32.22 1.62 -10.39
N GLU A 56 31.37 0.78 -9.83
CA GLU A 56 30.47 -0.11 -10.52
C GLU A 56 29.03 0.44 -10.38
N ILE A 57 28.46 0.81 -11.52
CA ILE A 57 27.05 1.20 -11.62
C ILE A 57 26.24 -0.08 -11.44
N ILE A 58 25.74 -0.32 -10.22
CA ILE A 58 24.77 -1.38 -10.00
C ILE A 58 23.43 -0.88 -10.56
N THR A 59 23.02 -1.45 -11.66
CA THR A 59 21.74 -1.11 -12.30
C THR A 59 20.62 -1.81 -11.53
N ALA A 60 19.56 -1.08 -11.18
CA ALA A 60 18.37 -1.65 -10.56
C ALA A 60 17.77 -2.78 -11.41
N GLN A 61 17.45 -3.92 -10.80
CA GLN A 61 16.93 -5.10 -11.51
C GLN A 61 15.62 -4.79 -12.24
N SER A 62 14.75 -4.01 -11.61
CA SER A 62 13.48 -3.57 -12.26
C SER A 62 13.74 -2.74 -13.51
N TYR A 63 14.83 -1.96 -13.55
CA TYR A 63 15.23 -1.22 -14.75
C TYR A 63 15.67 -2.16 -15.87
N GLU A 64 16.42 -3.22 -15.58
CA GLU A 64 16.82 -4.25 -16.55
C GLU A 64 15.61 -5.01 -17.10
N CYS A 65 14.61 -5.26 -16.25
CA CYS A 65 13.33 -5.86 -16.67
C CYS A 65 12.45 -4.93 -17.52
N GLY A 66 12.89 -3.68 -17.75
CA GLY A 66 12.21 -2.76 -18.65
C GLY A 66 11.38 -1.67 -18.01
N LEU A 67 11.36 -1.57 -16.68
CA LEU A 67 10.73 -0.45 -15.96
C LEU A 67 11.54 0.83 -16.24
N ARG A 68 10.87 1.98 -16.34
CA ARG A 68 11.50 3.27 -16.64
C ARG A 68 10.95 4.36 -15.74
N GLU A 69 11.75 5.41 -15.56
CA GLU A 69 11.29 6.62 -14.88
C GLU A 69 10.10 7.24 -15.64
N GLY A 70 9.09 7.66 -14.89
CA GLY A 70 7.85 8.19 -15.42
C GLY A 70 6.75 7.14 -15.69
N ASP A 71 7.04 5.86 -15.56
CA ASP A 71 6.03 4.80 -15.66
C ASP A 71 5.04 4.89 -14.51
N GLU A 72 3.75 4.92 -14.80
CA GLU A 72 2.68 4.78 -13.82
C GLU A 72 2.29 3.31 -13.70
N ILE A 73 2.56 2.69 -12.55
CA ILE A 73 2.15 1.30 -12.28
C ILE A 73 0.65 1.27 -12.06
N ILE A 74 -0.09 0.55 -12.91
CA ILE A 74 -1.56 0.47 -12.87
C ILE A 74 -2.11 -0.89 -12.50
N LYS A 75 -1.30 -1.96 -12.69
CA LYS A 75 -1.62 -3.33 -12.26
C LYS A 75 -0.37 -4.08 -11.86
N MET A 76 -0.50 -5.04 -10.96
CA MET A 76 0.53 -5.96 -10.52
C MET A 76 -0.13 -7.30 -10.20
N ASP A 77 0.30 -8.39 -10.84
CA ASP A 77 -0.26 -9.75 -10.74
C ASP A 77 -1.79 -9.79 -10.86
N GLY A 78 -2.31 -9.10 -11.86
CA GLY A 78 -3.74 -8.99 -12.10
C GLY A 78 -4.47 -8.03 -11.18
N MET A 79 -3.90 -7.64 -10.02
CA MET A 79 -4.49 -6.68 -9.11
C MET A 79 -4.27 -5.24 -9.59
N ARG A 80 -5.34 -4.43 -9.53
CA ARG A 80 -5.27 -3.02 -9.89
C ARG A 80 -4.62 -2.22 -8.76
N ILE A 81 -3.61 -1.44 -9.11
CA ILE A 81 -2.88 -0.55 -8.19
C ILE A 81 -3.47 0.86 -8.30
N PHE A 82 -3.95 1.39 -7.18
CA PHE A 82 -4.49 2.75 -7.07
C PHE A 82 -3.58 3.66 -6.25
N THR A 83 -2.89 3.08 -5.26
CA THR A 83 -2.07 3.78 -4.29
C THR A 83 -0.77 3.04 -4.03
N PRO A 84 0.25 3.67 -3.46
CA PRO A 84 1.46 2.99 -3.02
C PRO A 84 1.20 1.87 -2.00
N SER A 85 0.14 1.98 -1.20
CA SER A 85 -0.24 0.94 -0.24
C SER A 85 -0.65 -0.36 -0.93
N ASP A 86 -1.33 -0.27 -2.09
CA ASP A 86 -1.65 -1.44 -2.91
C ASP A 86 -0.39 -2.12 -3.44
N LEU A 87 0.58 -1.30 -3.86
CA LEU A 87 1.87 -1.79 -4.35
C LEU A 87 2.62 -2.52 -3.23
N SER A 88 2.72 -1.92 -2.05
CA SER A 88 3.33 -2.56 -0.89
C SER A 88 2.65 -3.86 -0.52
N TYR A 89 1.31 -3.88 -0.53
CA TYR A 89 0.55 -5.11 -0.24
C TYR A 89 0.93 -6.25 -1.19
N GLN A 90 1.01 -6.00 -2.50
CA GLN A 90 1.41 -7.01 -3.48
C GLN A 90 2.85 -7.48 -3.27
N LEU A 91 3.77 -6.55 -3.02
CA LEU A 91 5.18 -6.88 -2.77
C LEU A 91 5.37 -7.79 -1.55
N TYR A 92 4.55 -7.63 -0.51
CA TYR A 92 4.62 -8.46 0.70
C TYR A 92 3.76 -9.73 0.63
N SER A 93 2.80 -9.81 -0.31
CA SER A 93 1.90 -10.96 -0.43
C SER A 93 2.40 -12.04 -1.36
N ASP A 94 3.45 -11.75 -2.12
CA ASP A 94 4.02 -12.65 -3.09
C ASP A 94 5.29 -13.30 -2.55
N ASP A 95 5.40 -14.62 -2.73
CA ASP A 95 6.48 -15.43 -2.18
C ASP A 95 7.62 -15.66 -3.18
N ASP A 96 7.40 -15.47 -4.50
CA ASP A 96 8.39 -15.77 -5.53
C ASP A 96 9.20 -14.57 -6.00
N GLY A 97 8.79 -13.36 -5.62
CA GLY A 97 9.47 -12.09 -5.91
C GLY A 97 9.49 -11.70 -7.39
N LYS A 98 8.64 -12.31 -8.21
CA LYS A 98 8.49 -12.01 -9.64
C LYS A 98 7.10 -11.51 -9.94
N PHE A 99 7.01 -10.37 -10.56
CA PHE A 99 5.75 -9.67 -10.74
C PHE A 99 5.43 -9.38 -12.20
N ASP A 100 4.22 -9.72 -12.60
CA ASP A 100 3.65 -9.27 -13.87
C ASP A 100 3.02 -7.89 -13.70
N ILE A 101 3.67 -6.86 -14.22
CA ILE A 101 3.20 -5.48 -14.05
C ILE A 101 2.67 -4.88 -15.35
N VAL A 102 1.64 -4.08 -15.24
CA VAL A 102 1.16 -3.24 -16.33
C VAL A 102 1.41 -1.79 -15.95
N VAL A 103 2.23 -1.15 -16.75
CA VAL A 103 2.57 0.27 -16.60
C VAL A 103 1.93 1.10 -17.70
N LYS A 104 1.72 2.37 -17.40
CA LYS A 104 1.31 3.36 -18.38
C LYS A 104 2.49 4.29 -18.65
N ARG A 105 3.02 4.22 -19.86
CA ARG A 105 4.13 5.03 -20.40
C ARG A 105 3.63 5.83 -21.59
N ASP A 106 3.76 7.14 -21.55
CA ASP A 106 3.33 8.04 -22.65
C ASP A 106 1.87 7.80 -23.10
N GLY A 107 0.99 7.51 -22.13
CA GLY A 107 -0.42 7.24 -22.40
C GLY A 107 -0.72 5.82 -22.91
N LYS A 108 0.28 5.00 -23.22
CA LYS A 108 0.13 3.60 -23.67
C LYS A 108 0.33 2.64 -22.50
N LYS A 109 -0.42 1.53 -22.52
CA LYS A 109 -0.24 0.45 -21.56
C LYS A 109 0.82 -0.52 -22.09
N ILE A 110 1.78 -0.82 -21.25
CA ILE A 110 2.86 -1.79 -21.52
C ILE A 110 2.80 -2.84 -20.42
N THR A 111 2.85 -4.11 -20.80
CA THR A 111 2.96 -5.22 -19.85
C THR A 111 4.43 -5.64 -19.80
N LEU A 112 4.95 -5.73 -18.59
CA LEU A 112 6.27 -6.26 -18.28
C LEU A 112 6.06 -7.52 -17.45
N ASN A 113 6.65 -8.63 -17.87
CA ASN A 113 6.51 -9.91 -17.18
C ASN A 113 7.79 -10.21 -16.39
N ASP A 114 7.65 -10.98 -15.33
CA ASP A 114 8.77 -11.45 -14.49
C ASP A 114 9.66 -10.29 -13.98
N VAL A 115 9.07 -9.17 -13.61
CA VAL A 115 9.81 -8.02 -13.07
C VAL A 115 10.23 -8.31 -11.63
N ILE A 116 11.51 -8.14 -11.33
CA ILE A 116 12.09 -8.32 -10.01
C ILE A 116 12.41 -6.94 -9.45
N PHE A 117 11.99 -6.67 -8.20
CA PHE A 117 12.18 -5.39 -7.51
C PHE A 117 13.25 -5.45 -6.41
N HIS A 118 14.04 -6.49 -6.36
CA HIS A 118 15.03 -6.64 -5.31
C HIS A 118 16.23 -5.73 -5.52
N ASP A 119 16.61 -4.98 -4.49
CA ASP A 119 17.89 -4.27 -4.42
C ASP A 119 18.88 -5.11 -3.60
N SER A 120 19.78 -5.78 -4.30
CA SER A 120 20.79 -6.65 -3.70
C SER A 120 21.80 -5.89 -2.84
N ALA A 121 21.90 -4.57 -2.98
CA ALA A 121 22.88 -3.76 -2.26
C ALA A 121 22.38 -3.29 -0.90
N THR A 122 21.06 -3.07 -0.76
CA THR A 122 20.46 -2.54 0.47
C THR A 122 19.56 -3.55 1.18
N ASP A 123 19.43 -4.79 0.66
CA ASP A 123 18.43 -5.77 1.10
C ASP A 123 16.99 -5.20 1.11
N SER A 124 16.76 -4.22 0.24
CA SER A 124 15.49 -3.54 0.11
C SER A 124 14.58 -4.27 -0.85
N VAL A 125 13.32 -4.39 -0.48
CA VAL A 125 12.29 -5.05 -1.31
C VAL A 125 11.99 -4.26 -2.59
N VAL A 126 12.42 -3.00 -2.68
CA VAL A 126 12.13 -2.12 -3.82
C VAL A 126 13.36 -1.32 -4.21
N ASP A 127 13.75 -1.42 -5.47
CA ASP A 127 14.92 -0.78 -6.07
C ASP A 127 14.61 0.53 -6.80
N PHE A 128 13.40 1.07 -6.64
CA PHE A 128 12.97 2.33 -7.22
C PHE A 128 12.26 3.24 -6.22
N GLN A 129 12.22 4.51 -6.52
CA GLN A 129 11.52 5.53 -5.73
C GLN A 129 10.21 5.92 -6.41
N ILE A 130 9.20 6.23 -5.60
CA ILE A 130 7.91 6.72 -6.11
C ILE A 130 7.93 8.25 -6.14
N LYS A 131 7.52 8.81 -7.28
CA LYS A 131 7.41 10.25 -7.46
C LYS A 131 6.19 10.81 -6.72
N GLY A 132 6.41 11.83 -5.90
CA GLY A 132 5.32 12.62 -5.33
C GLY A 132 4.74 13.59 -6.35
N LEU A 133 3.41 13.72 -6.35
CA LEU A 133 2.71 14.73 -7.17
C LEU A 133 2.59 16.06 -6.42
N ASN A 134 2.49 17.15 -7.19
CA ASN A 134 2.25 18.47 -6.63
C ASN A 134 0.93 18.53 -5.85
N LYS A 135 0.96 19.24 -4.73
CA LYS A 135 -0.19 19.48 -3.86
C LYS A 135 -1.20 20.43 -4.48
N ASN A 136 -1.99 19.94 -5.43
CA ASN A 136 -3.16 20.64 -5.94
C ASN A 136 -4.42 20.09 -5.25
N PRO A 137 -5.45 20.91 -4.97
CA PRO A 137 -6.69 20.44 -4.35
C PRO A 137 -7.32 19.28 -5.12
N LEU A 138 -7.22 19.29 -6.45
CA LEU A 138 -7.72 18.22 -7.31
C LEU A 138 -6.94 16.92 -7.13
N ASN A 139 -5.61 16.98 -7.04
CA ASN A 139 -4.76 15.80 -6.82
C ASN A 139 -4.99 15.22 -5.42
N VAL A 140 -5.15 16.06 -4.39
CA VAL A 140 -5.47 15.64 -3.03
C VAL A 140 -6.81 14.91 -3.01
N LEU A 141 -7.85 15.48 -3.62
CA LEU A 141 -9.18 14.89 -3.63
C LEU A 141 -9.21 13.58 -4.44
N ALA A 142 -8.57 13.56 -5.60
CA ALA A 142 -8.48 12.37 -6.45
C ALA A 142 -7.71 11.23 -5.75
N PHE A 143 -6.58 11.54 -5.10
CA PHE A 143 -5.81 10.57 -4.32
C PHE A 143 -6.63 10.06 -3.13
N SER A 144 -7.23 10.94 -2.34
CA SER A 144 -8.03 10.55 -1.17
C SER A 144 -9.20 9.65 -1.54
N GLY A 145 -9.85 9.91 -2.69
CA GLY A 145 -10.88 9.02 -3.21
C GLY A 145 -10.34 7.64 -3.58
N LYS A 146 -9.22 7.58 -4.30
CA LYS A 146 -8.55 6.32 -4.64
C LYS A 146 -8.11 5.56 -3.39
N ASP A 147 -7.54 6.25 -2.41
CA ASP A 147 -7.04 5.68 -1.16
C ASP A 147 -8.18 5.13 -0.30
N THR A 148 -9.31 5.82 -0.22
CA THR A 148 -10.52 5.31 0.45
C THR A 148 -11.01 4.01 -0.17
N VAL A 149 -11.09 3.94 -1.51
CA VAL A 149 -11.50 2.72 -2.23
C VAL A 149 -10.49 1.60 -2.05
N SER A 150 -9.20 1.92 -2.14
CA SER A 150 -8.11 0.97 -1.91
C SER A 150 -8.17 0.39 -0.50
N THR A 151 -8.27 1.23 0.52
CA THR A 151 -8.39 0.82 1.92
C THR A 151 -9.61 -0.08 2.15
N ALA A 152 -10.77 0.28 1.61
CA ALA A 152 -11.97 -0.54 1.72
C ALA A 152 -11.79 -1.92 1.06
N ARG A 153 -11.12 -1.96 -0.11
CA ARG A 153 -10.79 -3.20 -0.82
C ARG A 153 -9.81 -4.06 -0.01
N MET A 154 -8.76 -3.45 0.55
CA MET A 154 -7.77 -4.18 1.36
C MET A 154 -8.41 -4.79 2.60
N ILE A 155 -9.27 -4.04 3.29
CA ILE A 155 -10.05 -4.56 4.42
C ILE A 155 -10.90 -5.76 3.98
N TRP A 156 -11.57 -5.67 2.83
CA TRP A 156 -12.37 -6.76 2.30
C TRP A 156 -11.53 -8.00 1.99
N ILE A 157 -10.39 -7.84 1.31
CA ILE A 157 -9.46 -8.94 1.02
C ILE A 157 -8.98 -9.59 2.32
N SER A 158 -8.54 -8.79 3.29
CA SER A 158 -8.08 -9.29 4.59
C SER A 158 -9.15 -10.07 5.34
N LEU A 159 -10.42 -9.64 5.26
CA LEU A 159 -11.54 -10.38 5.84
C LEU A 159 -11.78 -11.73 5.14
N VAL A 160 -11.69 -11.75 3.82
CA VAL A 160 -11.83 -12.98 3.03
C VAL A 160 -10.68 -13.93 3.35
N ASP A 161 -9.44 -13.45 3.36
CA ASP A 161 -8.24 -14.22 3.67
C ASP A 161 -8.30 -14.82 5.09
N LEU A 162 -8.85 -14.06 6.05
CA LEU A 162 -9.10 -14.53 7.41
C LEU A 162 -10.13 -15.67 7.43
N VAL A 163 -11.26 -15.52 6.73
CA VAL A 163 -12.35 -16.53 6.71
C VAL A 163 -11.92 -17.76 5.93
N THR A 164 -11.12 -17.61 4.87
CA THR A 164 -10.62 -18.74 4.06
C THR A 164 -9.45 -19.47 4.71
N GLY A 165 -8.93 -18.96 5.84
CA GLY A 165 -7.85 -19.61 6.61
C GLY A 165 -6.47 -19.48 5.97
N LYS A 166 -6.28 -18.52 5.06
CA LYS A 166 -4.96 -18.21 4.48
C LYS A 166 -3.98 -17.73 5.57
N TYR A 167 -4.51 -17.06 6.60
CA TYR A 167 -3.79 -16.68 7.81
C TYR A 167 -4.31 -17.46 9.00
N GLY A 168 -3.41 -18.03 9.82
CA GLY A 168 -3.77 -18.67 11.07
C GLY A 168 -4.29 -17.67 12.11
N PHE A 169 -5.10 -18.12 13.06
CA PHE A 169 -5.53 -17.27 14.19
C PHE A 169 -4.35 -16.71 15.00
N ASN A 170 -3.16 -17.33 14.92
CA ASN A 170 -1.93 -16.88 15.55
C ASN A 170 -1.30 -15.66 14.83
N ASP A 171 -1.62 -15.46 13.55
CA ASP A 171 -1.14 -14.30 12.77
C ASP A 171 -1.99 -13.05 13.04
N LEU A 172 -3.16 -13.22 13.66
CA LEU A 172 -3.94 -12.14 14.22
C LEU A 172 -3.25 -11.62 15.49
N SER A 173 -2.28 -10.74 15.30
CA SER A 173 -1.66 -9.99 16.39
C SER A 173 -2.71 -9.10 17.04
N GLY A 174 -3.50 -9.68 17.96
CA GLY A 174 -4.35 -8.91 18.86
C GLY A 174 -3.50 -8.00 19.77
N PRO A 175 -4.11 -7.24 20.68
CA PRO A 175 -3.39 -6.38 21.62
C PRO A 175 -2.27 -7.11 22.38
N VAL A 176 -2.42 -8.40 22.61
CA VAL A 176 -1.43 -9.27 23.30
C VAL A 176 -0.23 -9.56 22.38
N GLY A 177 -0.46 -9.83 21.07
CA GLY A 177 0.62 -10.06 20.11
C GLY A 177 1.41 -8.79 19.83
N LEU A 178 0.73 -7.62 19.82
CA LEU A 178 1.41 -6.33 19.69
C LEU A 178 2.33 -6.05 20.88
N VAL A 179 1.91 -6.38 22.10
CA VAL A 179 2.74 -6.23 23.30
C VAL A 179 3.94 -7.19 23.24
N GLY A 180 3.76 -8.42 22.75
CA GLY A 180 4.86 -9.35 22.49
C GLY A 180 5.86 -8.80 21.49
N ALA A 181 5.40 -8.34 20.33
CA ALA A 181 6.27 -7.77 19.29
C ALA A 181 7.02 -6.50 19.75
N ILE A 182 6.40 -5.67 20.59
CA ILE A 182 7.06 -4.52 21.22
C ILE A 182 8.10 -4.98 22.24
N GLY A 183 7.81 -6.04 23.02
CA GLY A 183 8.74 -6.64 23.95
C GLY A 183 10.00 -7.17 23.25
N ASP A 184 9.82 -7.97 22.20
CA ASP A 184 10.91 -8.55 21.41
C ASP A 184 11.75 -7.45 20.72
N ALA A 185 11.13 -6.37 20.25
CA ALA A 185 11.82 -5.22 19.67
C ALA A 185 12.61 -4.42 20.72
N ALA A 186 12.10 -4.33 21.95
CA ALA A 186 12.79 -3.68 23.06
C ALA A 186 14.01 -4.48 23.51
N ASP A 187 13.87 -5.81 23.64
CA ASP A 187 14.96 -6.70 24.02
C ASP A 187 16.07 -6.75 22.94
N ALA A 188 15.69 -6.71 21.65
CA ALA A 188 16.64 -6.56 20.55
C ALA A 188 17.40 -5.23 20.59
N GLY A 189 16.74 -4.16 21.03
CA GLY A 189 17.36 -2.83 21.21
C GLY A 189 18.33 -2.77 22.40
N GLU A 190 18.09 -3.53 23.47
CA GLU A 190 19.00 -3.61 24.61
C GLU A 190 20.27 -4.40 24.28
N THR A 191 20.14 -5.53 23.56
CA THR A 191 21.30 -6.32 23.09
C THR A 191 22.23 -5.51 22.18
N PHE A 192 21.67 -4.58 21.39
CA PHE A 192 22.48 -3.68 20.55
C PHE A 192 23.24 -2.62 21.37
N ARG A 193 22.71 -2.26 22.53
CA ARG A 193 23.33 -1.26 23.43
C ARG A 193 24.44 -1.83 24.30
N GLU A 194 24.43 -3.13 24.60
CA GLU A 194 25.49 -3.82 25.39
C GLU A 194 26.68 -4.25 24.53
N SER A 195 26.58 -4.11 23.18
CA SER A 195 27.67 -4.49 22.24
C SER A 195 28.60 -3.33 21.90
N PHE A 196 28.45 -2.16 22.53
CA PHE A 196 29.32 -1.01 22.47
C PHE A 196 29.76 -0.61 23.90
#